data_b683128b205f1e381c4b1d9b64aa3560
#
_entry.id   b683128b205f1e381c4b1d9b64aa3560
#
_cell.length_a   1.000
_cell.length_b   1.000
_cell.length_c   1.000
_cell.angle_alpha   90.00
_cell.angle_beta   90.00
_cell.angle_gamma   90.00
#
_symmetry.space_group_name_H-M   'P 1'
#
loop_
_entity.id
_entity.type
_entity.pdbx_description
1 polymer ?
#
loop_
_entity_poly.entity_id
_entity_poly.type
_entity_poly.pdbx_seq_one_letter_code
_entity_poly.pdbx_strand_id
1 'polypeptide(L)'
;SLDVSEEALQESYRLHIDAYDRIFARCGLAFMMVEGDSGMMGGAVSHEYMAFADAGEDEIVFCRECGYAANVETAVAGADPEPPVSELAPTGAGDAPFAQAMGAPADLLAEAELHTPDARTIEQVAAYLGLPARAFVKALVVVPEAGGETGSSAGPVLALVRGDDELNELKLEGVLG
;
A
#
# COMPACT_ATOMS: atom_id res chain seq x y z
N SER A 1 26.79 -7.98 -12.61
CA SER A 1 27.46 -8.16 -13.93
C SER A 1 27.58 -6.82 -14.63
N LEU A 2 28.48 -6.73 -15.58
CA LEU A 2 28.60 -5.60 -16.50
C LEU A 2 28.29 -6.15 -17.89
N ASP A 3 27.19 -5.66 -18.47
CA ASP A 3 26.70 -6.15 -19.76
C ASP A 3 26.80 -5.03 -20.82
N VAL A 4 26.99 -5.42 -22.06
CA VAL A 4 27.28 -4.50 -23.17
C VAL A 4 26.02 -3.92 -23.83
N SER A 5 24.86 -4.47 -23.52
CA SER A 5 23.54 -4.00 -23.99
C SER A 5 22.44 -4.44 -23.03
N GLU A 6 21.27 -3.84 -23.18
CA GLU A 6 20.08 -4.20 -22.41
C GLU A 6 19.68 -5.66 -22.61
N GLU A 7 19.75 -6.17 -23.85
CA GLU A 7 19.44 -7.57 -24.15
C GLU A 7 20.44 -8.53 -23.47
N ALA A 8 21.73 -8.16 -23.44
CA ALA A 8 22.75 -8.93 -22.74
C ALA A 8 22.51 -8.93 -21.22
N LEU A 9 22.10 -7.79 -20.65
CA LEU A 9 21.72 -7.67 -19.25
C LEU A 9 20.54 -8.60 -18.92
N GLN A 10 19.49 -8.58 -19.72
CA GLN A 10 18.32 -9.43 -19.52
C GLN A 10 18.67 -10.91 -19.57
N GLU A 11 19.50 -11.34 -20.52
CA GLU A 11 19.97 -12.72 -20.59
C GLU A 11 20.83 -13.10 -19.38
N SER A 12 21.75 -12.22 -18.97
CA SER A 12 22.56 -12.39 -17.77
C SER A 12 21.69 -12.53 -16.52
N TYR A 13 20.69 -11.68 -16.39
CA TYR A 13 19.74 -11.70 -15.29
C TYR A 13 18.97 -13.02 -15.23
N ARG A 14 18.44 -13.48 -16.36
CA ARG A 14 17.75 -14.77 -16.48
C ARG A 14 18.66 -15.94 -16.07
N LEU A 15 19.92 -15.94 -16.49
CA LEU A 15 20.89 -16.97 -16.10
C LEU A 15 21.16 -16.98 -14.58
N HIS A 16 21.13 -15.83 -13.92
CA HIS A 16 21.23 -15.75 -12.47
C HIS A 16 20.00 -16.34 -11.79
N ILE A 17 18.78 -16.03 -12.26
CA ILE A 17 17.55 -16.64 -11.77
C ILE A 17 17.64 -18.15 -11.84
N ASP A 18 17.96 -18.71 -13.03
CA ASP A 18 18.11 -20.14 -13.24
C ASP A 18 19.18 -20.77 -12.31
N ALA A 19 20.23 -20.03 -11.99
CA ALA A 19 21.27 -20.48 -11.08
C ALA A 19 20.77 -20.53 -9.62
N TYR A 20 20.09 -19.48 -9.16
CA TYR A 20 19.53 -19.41 -7.81
C TYR A 20 18.47 -20.51 -7.60
N ASP A 21 17.58 -20.72 -8.55
CA ASP A 21 16.59 -21.79 -8.49
C ASP A 21 17.25 -23.16 -8.24
N ARG A 22 18.30 -23.46 -9.02
CA ARG A 22 19.06 -24.72 -8.87
C ARG A 22 19.78 -24.81 -7.53
N ILE A 23 20.36 -23.68 -7.06
CA ILE A 23 21.11 -23.64 -5.79
C ILE A 23 20.16 -23.92 -4.63
N PHE A 24 19.06 -23.16 -4.53
CA PHE A 24 18.14 -23.28 -3.41
C PHE A 24 17.37 -24.60 -3.43
N ALA A 25 16.98 -25.09 -4.60
CA ALA A 25 16.39 -26.44 -4.74
C ALA A 25 17.36 -27.54 -4.27
N ARG A 26 18.65 -27.45 -4.62
CA ARG A 26 19.68 -28.41 -4.17
C ARG A 26 19.98 -28.31 -2.67
N CYS A 27 19.80 -27.12 -2.07
CA CYS A 27 19.88 -26.95 -0.63
C CYS A 27 18.63 -27.48 0.10
N GLY A 28 17.59 -27.91 -0.60
CA GLY A 28 16.36 -28.44 -0.02
C GLY A 28 15.50 -27.34 0.64
N LEU A 29 15.67 -26.09 0.23
CA LEU A 29 14.86 -24.98 0.74
C LEU A 29 13.52 -24.91 0.04
N ALA A 30 12.45 -24.69 0.82
CA ALA A 30 11.18 -24.21 0.28
C ALA A 30 11.30 -22.70 0.13
N PHE A 31 11.28 -22.21 -1.10
CA PHE A 31 11.47 -20.80 -1.41
C PHE A 31 10.47 -20.31 -2.47
N MET A 32 10.33 -19.02 -2.55
CA MET A 32 9.58 -18.32 -3.58
C MET A 32 10.40 -17.12 -4.04
N MET A 33 10.47 -16.90 -5.35
CA MET A 33 10.98 -15.66 -5.91
C MET A 33 9.83 -14.64 -5.92
N VAL A 34 10.05 -13.47 -5.38
CA VAL A 34 9.06 -12.39 -5.24
C VAL A 34 9.60 -11.09 -5.84
N GLU A 35 8.71 -10.22 -6.27
CA GLU A 35 9.07 -8.85 -6.61
C GLU A 35 9.45 -8.11 -5.33
N GLY A 36 10.62 -7.46 -5.35
CA GLY A 36 11.18 -6.69 -4.26
C GLY A 36 11.44 -5.25 -4.67
N ASP A 37 11.74 -4.40 -3.70
CA ASP A 37 12.17 -3.04 -3.96
C ASP A 37 13.62 -3.00 -4.46
N SER A 38 13.91 -2.14 -5.44
CA SER A 38 15.27 -1.92 -5.94
C SER A 38 16.11 -1.02 -5.01
N GLY A 39 15.47 -0.35 -4.06
CA GLY A 39 16.08 0.53 -3.08
C GLY A 39 16.95 1.64 -3.72
N MET A 40 17.95 2.09 -3.00
CA MET A 40 18.89 3.13 -3.46
C MET A 40 19.73 2.71 -4.67
N MET A 41 19.76 1.44 -5.04
CA MET A 41 20.49 0.98 -6.22
C MET A 41 19.77 1.30 -7.53
N GLY A 42 18.48 1.63 -7.46
CA GLY A 42 17.66 1.90 -8.62
C GLY A 42 17.45 0.69 -9.52
N GLY A 43 16.73 0.86 -10.60
CA GLY A 43 16.39 -0.20 -11.54
C GLY A 43 14.88 -0.41 -11.63
N ALA A 44 14.44 -0.96 -12.75
CA ALA A 44 13.00 -1.17 -13.00
C ALA A 44 12.45 -2.46 -12.38
N VAL A 45 13.32 -3.41 -12.06
CA VAL A 45 12.92 -4.75 -11.56
C VAL A 45 13.96 -5.24 -10.54
N SER A 46 13.47 -5.65 -9.39
CA SER A 46 14.24 -6.39 -8.39
C SER A 46 13.47 -7.65 -7.99
N HIS A 47 14.20 -8.74 -7.75
CA HIS A 47 13.61 -9.98 -7.24
C HIS A 47 14.37 -10.44 -6.02
N GLU A 48 13.62 -10.97 -5.07
CA GLU A 48 14.13 -11.54 -3.83
C GLU A 48 13.75 -13.02 -3.74
N TYR A 49 14.67 -13.83 -3.23
CA TYR A 49 14.41 -15.23 -2.94
C TYR A 49 14.08 -15.41 -1.47
N MET A 50 12.80 -15.61 -1.18
CA MET A 50 12.28 -15.71 0.18
C MET A 50 12.08 -17.18 0.58
N ALA A 51 12.69 -17.58 1.69
CA ALA A 51 12.48 -18.89 2.28
C ALA A 51 11.40 -18.80 3.37
N PHE A 52 10.46 -19.75 3.35
CA PHE A 52 9.41 -19.79 4.38
C PHE A 52 9.98 -20.22 5.74
N ALA A 53 9.87 -19.36 6.75
CA ALA A 53 10.33 -19.60 8.10
C ALA A 53 9.47 -18.88 9.13
N ASP A 54 9.16 -19.53 10.25
CA ASP A 54 8.39 -18.93 11.35
C ASP A 54 9.11 -17.76 12.03
N ALA A 55 10.43 -17.68 11.88
CA ALA A 55 11.29 -16.62 12.40
C ALA A 55 11.63 -15.55 11.36
N GLY A 56 10.92 -15.52 10.22
CA GLY A 56 11.10 -14.50 9.18
C GLY A 56 10.63 -13.13 9.67
N GLU A 57 11.30 -12.09 9.20
CA GLU A 57 10.95 -10.70 9.50
C GLU A 57 10.08 -10.07 8.40
N ASP A 58 10.18 -10.60 7.17
CA ASP A 58 9.46 -10.08 6.02
C ASP A 58 8.16 -10.85 5.73
N GLU A 59 7.18 -10.14 5.25
CA GLU A 59 5.91 -10.70 4.79
C GLU A 59 5.81 -10.65 3.27
N ILE A 60 5.30 -11.73 2.68
CA ILE A 60 5.07 -11.80 1.24
C ILE A 60 3.59 -12.03 0.91
N VAL A 61 3.17 -11.44 -0.19
CA VAL A 61 1.85 -11.65 -0.78
C VAL A 61 2.02 -12.50 -2.04
N PHE A 62 1.21 -13.56 -2.18
CA PHE A 62 1.22 -14.36 -3.39
C PHE A 62 -0.17 -14.80 -3.82
N CYS A 63 -0.37 -14.89 -5.13
CA CYS A 63 -1.61 -15.36 -5.73
C CYS A 63 -1.43 -16.79 -6.24
N ARG A 64 -2.28 -17.71 -5.76
CA ARG A 64 -2.25 -19.11 -6.19
C ARG A 64 -2.80 -19.35 -7.61
N GLU A 65 -3.55 -18.39 -8.14
CA GLU A 65 -4.18 -18.52 -9.45
C GLU A 65 -3.27 -18.01 -10.58
N CYS A 66 -2.67 -16.82 -10.43
CA CYS A 66 -1.85 -16.20 -11.47
C CYS A 66 -0.34 -16.29 -11.23
N GLY A 67 0.10 -16.74 -10.04
CA GLY A 67 1.51 -16.87 -9.69
C GLY A 67 2.19 -15.54 -9.30
N TYR A 68 1.44 -14.43 -9.21
CA TYR A 68 2.00 -13.16 -8.70
C TYR A 68 2.54 -13.35 -7.27
N ALA A 69 3.72 -12.83 -7.01
CA ALA A 69 4.34 -12.83 -5.69
C ALA A 69 5.19 -11.58 -5.50
N ALA A 70 5.03 -10.91 -4.38
CA ALA A 70 5.77 -9.69 -4.05
C ALA A 70 5.96 -9.57 -2.53
N ASN A 71 7.00 -8.84 -2.13
CA ASN A 71 7.09 -8.34 -0.76
C ASN A 71 5.89 -7.42 -0.48
N VAL A 72 5.35 -7.46 0.73
CA VAL A 72 4.17 -6.66 1.12
C VAL A 72 4.40 -5.16 0.89
N GLU A 73 5.64 -4.71 0.99
CA GLU A 73 6.02 -3.30 0.79
C GLU A 73 5.86 -2.85 -0.68
N THR A 74 6.11 -3.76 -1.63
CA THR A 74 6.03 -3.48 -3.08
C THR A 74 4.75 -4.03 -3.72
N ALA A 75 4.04 -4.93 -3.05
CA ALA A 75 2.86 -5.58 -3.59
C ALA A 75 1.82 -4.57 -4.11
N VAL A 76 1.38 -4.78 -5.34
CA VAL A 76 0.32 -3.97 -5.97
C VAL A 76 -0.98 -4.77 -5.93
N ALA A 77 -1.96 -4.25 -5.19
CA ALA A 77 -3.32 -4.75 -5.24
C ALA A 77 -4.09 -4.11 -6.40
N GLY A 78 -4.99 -4.86 -7.01
CA GLY A 78 -5.99 -4.25 -7.89
C GLY A 78 -6.85 -3.25 -7.10
N ALA A 79 -7.41 -2.27 -7.79
CA ALA A 79 -8.39 -1.40 -7.15
C ALA A 79 -9.57 -2.26 -6.65
N ASP A 80 -9.88 -2.14 -5.37
CA ASP A 80 -11.12 -2.71 -4.85
C ASP A 80 -12.30 -2.16 -5.65
N PRO A 81 -13.27 -2.98 -6.00
CA PRO A 81 -14.49 -2.47 -6.59
C PRO A 81 -15.07 -1.42 -5.63
N GLU A 82 -15.41 -0.24 -6.16
CA GLU A 82 -16.06 0.79 -5.34
C GLU A 82 -17.29 0.17 -4.66
N PRO A 83 -17.36 0.20 -3.32
CA PRO A 83 -18.53 -0.30 -2.64
C PRO A 83 -19.72 0.57 -3.04
N PRO A 84 -20.91 -0.02 -3.25
CA PRO A 84 -22.09 0.76 -3.54
C PRO A 84 -22.31 1.78 -2.42
N VAL A 85 -22.77 2.97 -2.76
CA VAL A 85 -22.99 4.07 -1.79
C VAL A 85 -23.86 3.64 -0.60
N SER A 86 -24.75 2.66 -0.81
CA SER A 86 -25.56 2.05 0.25
C SER A 86 -24.74 1.35 1.35
N GLU A 87 -23.53 0.88 1.04
CA GLU A 87 -22.64 0.26 2.04
C GLU A 87 -21.82 1.30 2.82
N LEU A 88 -21.77 2.54 2.35
CA LEU A 88 -21.19 3.67 3.07
C LEU A 88 -22.21 4.36 3.97
N ALA A 89 -23.49 3.96 3.90
CA ALA A 89 -24.54 4.49 4.76
C ALA A 89 -24.35 4.04 6.22
N PRO A 90 -24.79 4.87 7.19
CA PRO A 90 -24.72 4.51 8.61
C PRO A 90 -25.50 3.21 8.87
N THR A 91 -24.87 2.28 9.59
CA THR A 91 -25.48 0.97 9.92
C THR A 91 -26.47 1.01 11.08
N GLY A 92 -26.62 2.18 11.71
CA GLY A 92 -27.50 2.37 12.87
C GLY A 92 -28.75 3.17 12.55
N ALA A 93 -29.90 2.69 12.96
CA ALA A 93 -31.16 3.41 12.80
C ALA A 93 -31.20 4.69 13.66
N GLY A 94 -31.30 5.82 13.02
CA GLY A 94 -32.02 7.00 13.54
C GLY A 94 -31.35 7.91 14.57
N ASP A 95 -30.42 7.44 15.38
CA ASP A 95 -29.86 8.22 16.50
C ASP A 95 -28.38 8.58 16.37
N ALA A 96 -27.70 8.13 15.32
CA ALA A 96 -26.31 8.50 15.09
C ALA A 96 -26.23 10.00 14.71
N PRO A 97 -25.31 10.79 15.28
CA PRO A 97 -25.15 12.23 14.99
C PRO A 97 -25.03 12.54 13.49
N PHE A 98 -24.44 11.59 12.74
CA PHE A 98 -24.27 11.71 11.31
C PHE A 98 -25.60 11.58 10.53
N ALA A 99 -26.50 10.71 10.94
CA ALA A 99 -27.81 10.57 10.29
C ALA A 99 -28.68 11.84 10.39
N GLN A 100 -28.48 12.62 11.45
CA GLN A 100 -29.12 13.93 11.62
C GLN A 100 -28.45 15.00 10.74
N ALA A 101 -27.13 14.91 10.52
CA ALA A 101 -26.41 15.85 9.65
C ALA A 101 -26.63 15.58 8.16
N MET A 102 -26.90 14.32 7.78
CA MET A 102 -27.12 13.88 6.38
C MET A 102 -28.58 13.94 5.91
N GLY A 103 -29.43 14.69 6.61
CA GLY A 103 -30.88 14.70 6.43
C GLY A 103 -31.44 15.17 5.07
N ALA A 104 -30.58 15.51 4.08
CA ALA A 104 -31.02 15.74 2.70
C ALA A 104 -29.88 15.55 1.69
N PRO A 105 -30.09 14.89 0.55
CA PRO A 105 -29.09 14.73 -0.51
C PRO A 105 -28.51 16.04 -1.08
N ALA A 106 -29.23 17.14 -0.94
CA ALA A 106 -28.79 18.46 -1.40
C ALA A 106 -27.72 19.09 -0.50
N ASP A 107 -27.58 18.63 0.74
CA ASP A 107 -26.65 19.17 1.73
C ASP A 107 -25.34 18.38 1.82
N LEU A 108 -25.13 17.37 0.98
CA LEU A 108 -23.89 16.59 0.90
C LEU A 108 -22.64 17.43 0.59
N LEU A 109 -22.82 18.67 0.15
CA LEU A 109 -21.74 19.63 -0.11
C LEU A 109 -21.60 20.68 1.02
N ALA A 110 -22.45 20.63 2.03
CA ALA A 110 -22.35 21.54 3.17
C ALA A 110 -21.32 20.99 4.17
N GLU A 111 -20.28 21.77 4.45
CA GLU A 111 -19.35 21.48 5.52
C GLU A 111 -20.11 21.54 6.86
N ALA A 112 -20.00 20.49 7.66
CA ALA A 112 -20.57 20.40 8.99
C ALA A 112 -19.49 20.04 10.02
N GLU A 113 -19.45 20.81 11.12
CA GLU A 113 -18.65 20.45 12.29
C GLU A 113 -19.41 19.43 13.13
N LEU A 114 -18.80 18.27 13.34
CA LEU A 114 -19.32 17.23 14.21
C LEU A 114 -18.46 17.16 15.49
N HIS A 115 -19.11 17.27 16.64
CA HIS A 115 -18.43 17.05 17.90
C HIS A 115 -18.21 15.54 18.11
N THR A 116 -16.93 15.12 18.13
CA THR A 116 -16.51 13.74 18.34
C THR A 116 -15.72 13.62 19.65
N PRO A 117 -16.39 13.62 20.80
CA PRO A 117 -15.71 13.65 22.09
C PRO A 117 -14.87 12.37 22.27
N ASP A 118 -13.61 12.57 22.71
CA ASP A 118 -12.64 11.51 23.01
C ASP A 118 -12.28 10.56 21.83
N ALA A 119 -12.81 10.79 20.63
CA ALA A 119 -12.49 10.02 19.44
C ALA A 119 -11.28 10.65 18.72
N ARG A 120 -10.15 9.94 18.70
CA ARG A 120 -8.86 10.40 18.13
C ARG A 120 -8.38 9.56 16.97
N THR A 121 -8.90 8.35 16.79
CA THR A 121 -8.55 7.46 15.69
C THR A 121 -9.74 7.29 14.74
N ILE A 122 -9.47 6.87 13.50
CA ILE A 122 -10.53 6.60 12.52
C ILE A 122 -11.52 5.57 13.04
N GLU A 123 -11.05 4.52 13.72
CA GLU A 123 -11.90 3.47 14.27
C GLU A 123 -12.85 4.03 15.34
N GLN A 124 -12.34 4.92 16.20
CA GLN A 124 -13.16 5.55 17.23
C GLN A 124 -14.20 6.50 16.63
N VAL A 125 -13.80 7.31 15.65
CA VAL A 125 -14.73 8.20 14.93
C VAL A 125 -15.75 7.38 14.14
N ALA A 126 -15.33 6.34 13.46
CA ALA A 126 -16.17 5.43 12.71
C ALA A 126 -17.22 4.76 13.61
N ALA A 127 -16.80 4.23 14.76
CA ALA A 127 -17.69 3.65 15.76
C ALA A 127 -18.68 4.66 16.32
N TYR A 128 -18.21 5.89 16.62
CA TYR A 128 -19.07 6.95 17.14
C TYR A 128 -20.16 7.39 16.15
N LEU A 129 -19.81 7.48 14.86
CA LEU A 129 -20.72 7.91 13.80
C LEU A 129 -21.54 6.77 13.20
N GLY A 130 -21.22 5.51 13.54
CA GLY A 130 -21.88 4.33 12.96
C GLY A 130 -21.58 4.12 11.49
N LEU A 131 -20.37 4.55 11.04
CA LEU A 131 -19.89 4.43 9.67
C LEU A 131 -18.74 3.44 9.58
N PRO A 132 -18.53 2.75 8.45
CA PRO A 132 -17.34 1.95 8.24
C PRO A 132 -16.09 2.83 8.10
N ALA A 133 -14.91 2.36 8.56
CA ALA A 133 -13.65 3.12 8.46
C ALA A 133 -13.34 3.57 7.03
N ARG A 134 -13.67 2.75 6.02
CA ARG A 134 -13.49 3.08 4.59
C ARG A 134 -14.31 4.29 4.10
N ALA A 135 -15.29 4.74 4.86
CA ALA A 135 -16.06 5.96 4.53
C ALA A 135 -15.31 7.26 4.88
N PHE A 136 -14.17 7.14 5.52
CA PHE A 136 -13.34 8.27 5.93
C PHE A 136 -12.11 8.41 5.04
N VAL A 137 -11.54 9.60 5.02
CA VAL A 137 -10.26 9.89 4.39
C VAL A 137 -9.32 10.45 5.45
N LYS A 138 -8.16 9.83 5.58
CA LYS A 138 -7.04 10.35 6.38
C LYS A 138 -6.24 11.34 5.54
N ALA A 139 -5.99 12.52 6.07
CA ALA A 139 -5.12 13.51 5.48
C ALA A 139 -3.79 13.52 6.25
N LEU A 140 -2.72 13.10 5.59
CA LEU A 140 -1.37 13.00 6.16
C LEU A 140 -0.46 14.01 5.49
N VAL A 141 0.25 14.80 6.28
CA VAL A 141 1.26 15.72 5.76
C VAL A 141 2.62 15.03 5.86
N VAL A 142 3.22 14.76 4.71
CA VAL A 142 4.54 14.14 4.59
C VAL A 142 5.53 15.22 4.18
N VAL A 143 6.65 15.28 4.87
CA VAL A 143 7.76 16.19 4.54
C VAL A 143 8.92 15.34 4.04
N PRO A 144 9.29 15.43 2.75
CA PRO A 144 10.44 14.73 2.24
C PRO A 144 11.71 15.10 3.00
N GLU A 145 12.56 14.12 3.30
CA GLU A 145 13.86 14.42 3.92
C GLU A 145 14.76 15.18 2.91
N ALA A 146 15.35 16.26 3.37
CA ALA A 146 16.28 17.02 2.57
C ALA A 146 17.60 16.23 2.40
N GLY A 147 17.82 15.64 1.25
CA GLY A 147 19.08 14.92 0.96
C GLY A 147 18.94 13.67 0.09
N GLY A 148 17.76 13.31 -0.36
CA GLY A 148 17.60 12.28 -1.38
C GLY A 148 18.31 12.67 -2.69
N GLU A 149 18.86 11.70 -3.41
CA GLU A 149 19.66 11.91 -4.66
C GLU A 149 18.92 12.69 -5.75
N THR A 150 17.62 12.85 -5.67
CA THR A 150 16.80 13.59 -6.64
C THR A 150 16.86 15.11 -6.48
N GLY A 151 17.52 15.63 -5.42
CA GLY A 151 17.71 17.09 -5.24
C GLY A 151 16.39 17.87 -5.20
N SER A 152 15.27 17.22 -5.02
CA SER A 152 13.96 17.83 -5.01
C SER A 152 13.80 18.63 -3.71
N SER A 153 13.74 19.94 -3.81
CA SER A 153 13.26 20.81 -2.74
C SER A 153 11.72 20.77 -2.70
N ALA A 154 11.15 19.59 -2.76
CA ALA A 154 9.70 19.42 -2.68
C ALA A 154 9.24 19.89 -1.30
N GLY A 155 8.26 20.78 -1.29
CA GLY A 155 7.59 21.19 -0.06
C GLY A 155 6.78 20.03 0.55
N PRO A 156 6.10 20.30 1.67
CA PRO A 156 5.21 19.30 2.28
C PRO A 156 4.17 18.79 1.28
N VAL A 157 3.95 17.49 1.28
CA VAL A 157 2.97 16.80 0.44
C VAL A 157 1.80 16.37 1.30
N LEU A 158 0.59 16.63 0.82
CA LEU A 158 -0.63 16.13 1.45
C LEU A 158 -1.02 14.80 0.81
N ALA A 159 -0.86 13.71 1.53
CA ALA A 159 -1.33 12.39 1.13
C ALA A 159 -2.73 12.14 1.68
N LEU A 160 -3.66 11.78 0.80
CA LEU A 160 -5.02 11.38 1.17
C LEU A 160 -5.14 9.88 1.05
N VAL A 161 -5.45 9.22 2.17
CA VAL A 161 -5.53 7.76 2.26
C VAL A 161 -6.90 7.36 2.79
N ARG A 162 -7.50 6.31 2.24
CA ARG A 162 -8.77 5.77 2.72
C ARG A 162 -8.65 5.39 4.21
N GLY A 163 -9.70 5.55 4.99
CA GLY A 163 -9.65 5.43 6.44
C GLY A 163 -9.24 4.04 6.97
N ASP A 164 -9.49 2.98 6.22
CA ASP A 164 -9.10 1.60 6.54
C ASP A 164 -7.75 1.19 5.95
N ASP A 165 -7.13 2.03 5.11
CA ASP A 165 -5.80 1.79 4.56
C ASP A 165 -4.72 2.51 5.36
N GLU A 166 -3.49 2.06 5.24
CA GLU A 166 -2.30 2.71 5.76
C GLU A 166 -1.44 3.30 4.63
N LEU A 167 -0.74 4.38 4.92
CA LEU A 167 0.20 4.95 3.98
C LEU A 167 1.44 4.05 3.89
N ASN A 168 1.75 3.61 2.68
CA ASN A 168 3.00 2.95 2.38
C ASN A 168 4.01 4.00 1.87
N GLU A 169 5.07 4.25 2.64
CA GLU A 169 6.05 5.28 2.36
C GLU A 169 6.84 5.00 1.08
N LEU A 170 7.23 3.74 0.84
CA LEU A 170 7.96 3.36 -0.38
C LEU A 170 7.13 3.59 -1.64
N LYS A 171 5.83 3.27 -1.60
CA LYS A 171 4.93 3.57 -2.73
C LYS A 171 4.75 5.06 -2.94
N LEU A 172 4.70 5.84 -1.87
CA LEU A 172 4.63 7.29 -1.97
C LEU A 172 5.90 7.87 -2.58
N GLU A 173 7.07 7.39 -2.18
CA GLU A 173 8.36 7.77 -2.78
C GLU A 173 8.37 7.48 -4.29
N GLY A 174 7.92 6.30 -4.70
CA GLY A 174 7.82 5.93 -6.11
C GLY A 174 6.87 6.82 -6.94
N VAL A 175 5.87 7.44 -6.30
CA VAL A 175 4.95 8.39 -6.94
C VAL A 175 5.53 9.80 -7.01
N LEU A 176 6.34 10.18 -6.03
CA LEU A 176 6.91 11.53 -5.93
C LEU A 176 8.19 11.71 -6.76
N GLY A 177 8.88 10.62 -7.14
CA GLY A 177 10.07 10.58 -8.00
C GLY A 177 11.36 10.70 -7.24
#